data_339d35902f38a1945c56ea6ac8fe2404
#
_entry.id   339d35902f38a1945c56ea6ac8fe2404
#
_cell.length_a   1.000
_cell.length_b   1.000
_cell.length_c   1.000
_cell.angle_alpha   90.00
_cell.angle_beta   90.00
_cell.angle_gamma   90.00
#
_symmetry.space_group_name_H-M   'P 1'
#
loop_
_entity.id
_entity.type
_entity.pdbx_description
1 polymer ?
#
loop_
_entity_poly.entity_id
_entity_poly.type
_entity_poly.pdbx_seq_one_letter_code
_entity_poly.pdbx_strand_id
1 'polypeptide(L)'
;MWVLAEGLTSLSNVSRIGVLQPNDVDILEQIIDKGAKIIKDDPDSLPFIKKYADVKVVRKFLKGVISGEFEDFIVLVFYNKENALSGASLVSRGRPWYAPEGVTFLNEECTVAFQKGLGLSRAMAYALENRACTNVRLLAFSNANTLNNKMLENTYEKHLGYSSYKTFYKEI
;
A
#
# COMPACT_ATOMS: atom_id res chain seq x y z
N MET A 1 -0.90 13.94 10.18
CA MET A 1 -1.42 12.61 9.80
C MET A 1 -2.90 12.54 10.13
N TRP A 2 -3.69 12.12 9.16
CA TRP A 2 -5.11 11.86 9.38
C TRP A 2 -5.31 10.39 9.74
N VAL A 3 -6.09 10.07 10.79
CA VAL A 3 -6.32 8.68 11.22
C VAL A 3 -7.47 8.09 10.41
N LEU A 4 -7.19 7.02 9.67
CA LEU A 4 -8.16 6.30 8.85
C LEU A 4 -8.90 5.23 9.64
N ALA A 5 -8.17 4.46 10.47
CA ALA A 5 -8.74 3.40 11.29
C ALA A 5 -7.90 3.16 12.56
N GLU A 6 -8.58 2.79 13.64
CA GLU A 6 -7.99 2.41 14.94
C GLU A 6 -8.63 1.12 15.46
N GLY A 7 -8.00 0.50 16.45
CA GLY A 7 -8.52 -0.68 17.13
C GLY A 7 -8.48 -1.96 16.29
N LEU A 8 -7.56 -2.07 15.33
CA LEU A 8 -7.47 -3.17 14.36
C LEU A 8 -6.84 -4.46 14.91
N THR A 9 -6.52 -4.51 16.19
CA THR A 9 -5.76 -5.61 16.81
C THR A 9 -6.42 -6.99 16.72
N SER A 10 -7.74 -7.05 16.54
CA SER A 10 -8.47 -8.31 16.30
C SER A 10 -8.26 -8.90 14.92
N LEU A 11 -7.86 -8.08 13.94
CA LEU A 11 -7.67 -8.45 12.55
C LEU A 11 -6.19 -8.67 12.20
N SER A 12 -5.30 -7.98 12.92
CA SER A 12 -3.86 -7.95 12.66
C SER A 12 -3.11 -7.42 13.87
N ASN A 13 -1.79 -7.38 13.82
CA ASN A 13 -0.96 -6.66 14.81
C ASN A 13 -0.85 -5.15 14.52
N VAL A 14 -1.56 -4.67 13.52
CA VAL A 14 -1.74 -3.25 13.26
C VAL A 14 -2.78 -2.69 14.22
N SER A 15 -2.45 -1.62 14.91
CA SER A 15 -3.36 -0.94 15.84
C SER A 15 -4.01 0.28 15.21
N ARG A 16 -3.30 0.94 14.27
CA ARG A 16 -3.75 2.18 13.64
C ARG A 16 -3.27 2.27 12.20
N ILE A 17 -4.14 2.78 11.35
CA ILE A 17 -3.82 3.20 9.97
C ILE A 17 -4.05 4.69 9.86
N GLY A 18 -3.09 5.41 9.31
CA GLY A 18 -3.20 6.83 9.00
C GLY A 18 -2.94 7.13 7.55
N VAL A 19 -3.37 8.32 7.11
CA VAL A 19 -3.05 8.91 5.81
C VAL A 19 -2.06 10.03 6.03
N LEU A 20 -0.91 9.98 5.36
CA LEU A 20 0.10 11.05 5.46
C LEU A 20 -0.44 12.37 4.91
N GLN A 21 -0.03 13.44 5.56
CA GLN A 21 -0.39 14.82 5.21
C GLN A 21 0.90 15.63 4.92
N PRO A 22 0.78 16.83 4.33
CA PRO A 22 1.94 17.64 3.96
C PRO A 22 2.96 17.88 5.09
N ASN A 23 2.49 17.93 6.34
CA ASN A 23 3.34 18.18 7.51
C ASN A 23 4.04 16.92 8.05
N ASP A 24 3.77 15.73 7.50
CA ASP A 24 4.33 14.45 7.97
C ASP A 24 5.64 14.08 7.24
N VAL A 25 6.46 15.08 6.89
CA VAL A 25 7.69 14.89 6.09
C VAL A 25 8.67 13.93 6.77
N ASP A 26 8.82 14.02 8.08
CA ASP A 26 9.75 13.15 8.83
C ASP A 26 9.32 11.67 8.78
N ILE A 27 8.01 11.42 8.83
CA ILE A 27 7.45 10.07 8.69
C ILE A 27 7.68 9.56 7.25
N LEU A 28 7.48 10.42 6.26
CA LEU A 28 7.72 10.09 4.87
C LEU A 28 9.19 9.70 4.61
N GLU A 29 10.15 10.47 5.12
CA GLU A 29 11.57 10.14 4.96
C GLU A 29 11.92 8.79 5.63
N GLN A 30 11.37 8.51 6.82
CA GLN A 30 11.53 7.18 7.45
C GLN A 30 10.97 6.04 6.58
N ILE A 31 9.82 6.25 5.92
CA ILE A 31 9.22 5.27 5.02
C ILE A 31 10.14 5.00 3.82
N ILE A 32 10.65 6.07 3.21
CA ILE A 32 11.53 5.97 2.04
C ILE A 32 12.81 5.23 2.39
N ASP A 33 13.45 5.59 3.48
CA ASP A 33 14.73 4.97 3.89
C ASP A 33 14.55 3.49 4.25
N LYS A 34 13.51 3.15 5.04
CA LYS A 34 13.21 1.77 5.40
C LYS A 34 12.78 0.95 4.18
N GLY A 35 11.93 1.52 3.32
CA GLY A 35 11.44 0.86 2.11
C GLY A 35 12.56 0.59 1.11
N ALA A 36 13.44 1.55 0.86
CA ALA A 36 14.58 1.39 -0.02
C ALA A 36 15.52 0.28 0.46
N LYS A 37 15.77 0.21 1.77
CA LYS A 37 16.58 -0.85 2.36
C LYS A 37 15.94 -2.23 2.16
N ILE A 38 14.64 -2.36 2.46
CA ILE A 38 13.92 -3.63 2.31
C ILE A 38 13.95 -4.08 0.85
N ILE A 39 13.62 -3.21 -0.11
CA ILE A 39 13.63 -3.56 -1.54
C ILE A 39 15.02 -4.03 -1.98
N LYS A 40 16.08 -3.39 -1.50
CA LYS A 40 17.46 -3.78 -1.83
C LYS A 40 17.86 -5.13 -1.23
N ASP A 41 17.48 -5.37 0.02
CA ASP A 41 17.94 -6.52 0.80
C ASP A 41 17.04 -7.75 0.64
N ASP A 42 15.77 -7.57 0.20
CA ASP A 42 14.82 -8.67 0.03
C ASP A 42 15.16 -9.51 -1.22
N PRO A 43 15.49 -10.81 -1.07
CA PRO A 43 15.80 -11.69 -2.20
C PRO A 43 14.60 -11.87 -3.14
N ASP A 44 13.38 -11.76 -2.62
CA ASP A 44 12.15 -11.98 -3.37
C ASP A 44 11.66 -10.73 -4.12
N SER A 45 12.32 -9.58 -3.94
CA SER A 45 12.00 -8.37 -4.71
C SER A 45 12.24 -8.60 -6.20
N LEU A 46 11.33 -8.12 -7.03
CA LEU A 46 11.43 -8.26 -8.49
C LEU A 46 12.72 -7.62 -9.03
N PRO A 47 13.44 -8.32 -9.92
CA PRO A 47 14.73 -7.85 -10.43
C PRO A 47 14.67 -6.45 -11.07
N PHE A 48 13.59 -6.14 -11.81
CA PHE A 48 13.43 -4.84 -12.45
C PHE A 48 13.23 -3.72 -11.41
N ILE A 49 12.58 -3.97 -10.27
CA ILE A 49 12.44 -2.98 -9.20
C ILE A 49 13.81 -2.69 -8.60
N LYS A 50 14.60 -3.72 -8.31
CA LYS A 50 15.98 -3.54 -7.81
C LYS A 50 16.86 -2.75 -8.79
N LYS A 51 16.67 -2.97 -10.09
CA LYS A 51 17.48 -2.36 -11.14
C LYS A 51 17.10 -0.91 -11.44
N TYR A 52 15.80 -0.59 -11.43
CA TYR A 52 15.29 0.69 -11.94
C TYR A 52 14.71 1.61 -10.88
N ALA A 53 14.45 1.12 -9.66
CA ALA A 53 13.92 1.99 -8.61
C ALA A 53 14.97 3.03 -8.18
N ASP A 54 14.67 4.29 -8.47
CA ASP A 54 15.48 5.44 -8.04
C ASP A 54 14.84 6.10 -6.81
N VAL A 55 15.53 6.06 -5.70
CA VAL A 55 15.05 6.63 -4.42
C VAL A 55 14.78 8.13 -4.54
N LYS A 56 15.54 8.86 -5.38
CA LYS A 56 15.30 10.31 -5.59
C LYS A 56 13.98 10.56 -6.31
N VAL A 57 13.68 9.71 -7.32
CA VAL A 57 12.41 9.77 -8.06
C VAL A 57 11.25 9.42 -7.15
N VAL A 58 11.37 8.33 -6.37
CA VAL A 58 10.35 7.91 -5.40
C VAL A 58 10.11 9.01 -4.36
N ARG A 59 11.17 9.60 -3.81
CA ARG A 59 11.06 10.70 -2.83
C ARG A 59 10.32 11.91 -3.42
N LYS A 60 10.68 12.32 -4.64
CA LYS A 60 10.01 13.45 -5.31
C LYS A 60 8.53 13.15 -5.52
N PHE A 61 8.21 11.97 -6.03
CA PHE A 61 6.83 11.56 -6.27
C PHE A 61 6.01 11.53 -4.97
N LEU A 62 6.49 10.87 -3.93
CA LEU A 62 5.76 10.77 -2.65
C LEU A 62 5.59 12.12 -1.95
N LYS A 63 6.56 13.05 -2.09
CA LYS A 63 6.39 14.44 -1.64
C LYS A 63 5.28 15.15 -2.42
N GLY A 64 5.17 14.93 -3.72
CA GLY A 64 4.06 15.43 -4.54
C GLY A 64 2.71 14.85 -4.09
N VAL A 65 2.67 13.56 -3.76
CA VAL A 65 1.44 12.93 -3.23
C VAL A 65 0.98 13.59 -1.94
N ILE A 66 1.85 13.71 -0.94
CA ILE A 66 1.43 14.29 0.36
C ILE A 66 1.16 15.79 0.29
N SER A 67 1.72 16.51 -0.67
CA SER A 67 1.44 17.94 -0.91
C SER A 67 0.17 18.20 -1.71
N GLY A 68 -0.45 17.14 -2.27
CA GLY A 68 -1.65 17.25 -3.11
C GLY A 68 -1.37 17.55 -4.59
N GLU A 69 -0.12 17.49 -5.04
CA GLU A 69 0.22 17.62 -6.47
C GLU A 69 -0.34 16.43 -7.29
N PHE A 70 -0.42 15.25 -6.66
CA PHE A 70 -0.97 14.03 -7.25
C PHE A 70 -2.21 13.59 -6.47
N GLU A 71 -3.36 14.21 -6.76
CA GLU A 71 -4.62 14.04 -6.01
C GLU A 71 -5.19 12.61 -6.06
N ASP A 72 -4.82 11.84 -7.08
CA ASP A 72 -5.28 10.46 -7.24
C ASP A 72 -4.49 9.45 -6.39
N PHE A 73 -3.54 9.90 -5.60
CA PHE A 73 -2.72 9.04 -4.76
C PHE A 73 -2.81 9.41 -3.29
N ILE A 74 -2.74 8.39 -2.43
CA ILE A 74 -2.58 8.57 -0.98
C ILE A 74 -1.49 7.64 -0.46
N VAL A 75 -0.80 8.08 0.59
CA VAL A 75 0.16 7.25 1.31
C VAL A 75 -0.46 6.84 2.65
N LEU A 76 -0.71 5.55 2.80
CA LEU A 76 -1.14 4.94 4.05
C LEU A 76 0.06 4.59 4.90
N VAL A 77 -0.07 4.74 6.21
CA VAL A 77 0.93 4.32 7.20
C VAL A 77 0.30 3.44 8.25
N PHE A 78 1.05 2.44 8.67
CA PHE A 78 0.60 1.42 9.61
C PHE A 78 1.44 1.50 10.88
N TYR A 79 0.76 1.48 12.03
CA TYR A 79 1.37 1.46 13.34
C TYR A 79 0.99 0.17 14.07
N ASN A 80 1.94 -0.43 14.76
CA ASN A 80 1.72 -1.59 15.60
C ASN A 80 1.16 -1.18 16.99
N LYS A 81 0.97 -2.16 17.87
CA LYS A 81 0.44 -1.95 19.23
C LYS A 81 1.31 -1.05 20.10
N GLU A 82 2.61 -1.04 19.86
CA GLU A 82 3.58 -0.18 20.54
C GLU A 82 3.66 1.22 19.92
N ASN A 83 2.73 1.55 19.01
CA ASN A 83 2.71 2.81 18.26
C ASN A 83 3.98 3.05 17.41
N ALA A 84 4.68 1.98 17.03
CA ALA A 84 5.81 2.05 16.14
C ALA A 84 5.37 1.96 14.67
N LEU A 85 6.01 2.76 13.79
CA LEU A 85 5.80 2.72 12.35
C LEU A 85 6.22 1.35 11.81
N SER A 86 5.27 0.57 11.32
CA SER A 86 5.43 -0.84 10.97
C SER A 86 5.27 -1.14 9.48
N GLY A 87 4.81 -0.17 8.70
CA GLY A 87 4.71 -0.31 7.24
C GLY A 87 4.07 0.91 6.59
N ALA A 88 4.06 0.90 5.27
CA ALA A 88 3.40 1.90 4.45
C ALA A 88 2.83 1.29 3.18
N SER A 89 1.82 1.93 2.59
CA SER A 89 1.24 1.57 1.31
C SER A 89 0.96 2.82 0.48
N LEU A 90 1.26 2.75 -0.80
CA LEU A 90 0.80 3.69 -1.80
C LEU A 90 -0.49 3.14 -2.42
N VAL A 91 -1.53 3.93 -2.41
CA VAL A 91 -2.84 3.58 -2.99
C VAL A 91 -3.21 4.65 -4.00
N SER A 92 -3.59 4.23 -5.20
CA SER A 92 -4.14 5.12 -6.22
C SER A 92 -5.66 5.02 -6.28
N ARG A 93 -6.27 6.12 -6.70
CA ARG A 93 -7.70 6.22 -7.01
C ARG A 93 -7.89 6.51 -8.49
N GLY A 94 -8.78 5.77 -9.12
CA GLY A 94 -9.07 5.97 -10.51
C GLY A 94 -10.50 5.62 -10.89
N ARG A 95 -10.80 5.75 -12.17
CA ARG A 95 -12.07 5.31 -12.77
C ARG A 95 -11.74 4.37 -13.91
N PRO A 96 -12.29 3.14 -13.94
CA PRO A 96 -12.17 2.30 -15.11
C PRO A 96 -12.75 3.01 -16.33
N TRP A 97 -12.08 2.97 -17.47
CA TRP A 97 -12.49 3.66 -18.70
C TRP A 97 -13.88 3.22 -19.20
N TYR A 98 -14.30 2.02 -18.84
CA TYR A 98 -15.62 1.43 -19.21
C TYR A 98 -16.69 1.67 -18.14
N ALA A 99 -16.37 2.29 -17.01
CA ALA A 99 -17.32 2.49 -15.92
C ALA A 99 -18.07 3.82 -16.06
N PRO A 100 -19.34 3.88 -15.64
CA PRO A 100 -20.11 5.12 -15.61
C PRO A 100 -19.47 6.14 -14.66
N GLU A 101 -19.87 7.38 -14.81
CA GLU A 101 -19.44 8.46 -13.93
C GLU A 101 -19.82 8.17 -12.48
N GLY A 102 -18.96 8.54 -11.54
CA GLY A 102 -19.13 8.28 -10.11
C GLY A 102 -18.67 6.91 -9.61
N VAL A 103 -18.27 5.99 -10.51
CA VAL A 103 -17.63 4.73 -10.10
C VAL A 103 -16.14 4.95 -9.90
N THR A 104 -15.68 4.72 -8.68
CA THR A 104 -14.27 4.82 -8.31
C THR A 104 -13.72 3.45 -7.95
N PHE A 105 -12.48 3.19 -8.32
CA PHE A 105 -11.72 2.06 -7.80
C PHE A 105 -10.49 2.56 -7.02
N LEU A 106 -10.07 1.76 -6.06
CA LEU A 106 -8.79 1.93 -5.36
C LEU A 106 -7.88 0.78 -5.73
N ASN A 107 -6.64 1.11 -6.05
CA ASN A 107 -5.60 0.14 -6.36
C ASN A 107 -4.42 0.30 -5.40
N GLU A 108 -4.02 -0.79 -4.78
CA GLU A 108 -2.78 -0.85 -4.02
C GLU A 108 -1.62 -0.95 -5.00
N GLU A 109 -0.81 0.10 -5.09
CA GLU A 109 0.33 0.19 -6.00
C GLU A 109 1.57 -0.51 -5.41
N CYS A 110 1.79 -0.31 -4.13
CA CYS A 110 2.93 -0.87 -3.43
C CYS A 110 2.70 -0.86 -1.92
N THR A 111 2.95 -1.98 -1.26
CA THR A 111 2.96 -2.06 0.21
C THR A 111 4.30 -2.59 0.69
N VAL A 112 4.88 -1.90 1.68
CA VAL A 112 6.13 -2.29 2.32
C VAL A 112 5.88 -2.53 3.81
N ALA A 113 6.14 -3.75 4.27
CA ALA A 113 6.10 -4.12 5.67
C ALA A 113 7.50 -3.97 6.29
N PHE A 114 7.63 -3.18 7.34
CA PHE A 114 8.91 -3.01 8.06
C PHE A 114 9.16 -4.12 9.09
N GLN A 115 8.11 -4.88 9.38
CA GLN A 115 8.14 -6.05 10.27
C GLN A 115 7.31 -7.17 9.65
N LYS A 116 7.72 -8.42 9.85
CA LYS A 116 6.97 -9.59 9.39
C LYS A 116 5.77 -9.89 10.31
N GLY A 117 4.76 -10.55 9.76
CA GLY A 117 3.65 -11.11 10.55
C GLY A 117 2.64 -10.09 11.08
N LEU A 118 2.63 -8.86 10.58
CA LEU A 118 1.73 -7.80 11.06
C LEU A 118 0.30 -7.94 10.56
N GLY A 119 0.06 -8.71 9.48
CA GLY A 119 -1.25 -8.77 8.84
C GLY A 119 -1.66 -7.47 8.16
N LEU A 120 -0.70 -6.73 7.57
CA LEU A 120 -0.94 -5.44 6.91
C LEU A 120 -2.03 -5.53 5.86
N SER A 121 -2.00 -6.59 5.03
CA SER A 121 -2.99 -6.79 3.96
C SER A 121 -4.42 -6.86 4.49
N ARG A 122 -4.64 -7.57 5.60
CA ARG A 122 -5.96 -7.65 6.23
C ARG A 122 -6.40 -6.31 6.82
N ALA A 123 -5.49 -5.62 7.51
CA ALA A 123 -5.77 -4.32 8.08
C ALA A 123 -6.09 -3.29 7.00
N MET A 124 -5.34 -3.30 5.91
CA MET A 124 -5.54 -2.42 4.76
C MET A 124 -6.87 -2.71 4.06
N ALA A 125 -7.16 -3.98 3.76
CA ALA A 125 -8.44 -4.38 3.16
C ALA A 125 -9.61 -3.89 4.01
N TYR A 126 -9.60 -4.19 5.31
CA TYR A 126 -10.62 -3.72 6.23
C TYR A 126 -10.79 -2.19 6.22
N ALA A 127 -9.68 -1.44 6.28
CA ALA A 127 -9.72 0.01 6.31
C ALA A 127 -10.28 0.59 5.01
N LEU A 128 -9.87 0.05 3.87
CA LEU A 128 -10.33 0.50 2.56
C LEU A 128 -11.80 0.13 2.31
N GLU A 129 -12.23 -1.05 2.70
CA GLU A 129 -13.61 -1.51 2.57
C GLU A 129 -14.59 -0.69 3.45
N ASN A 130 -14.17 -0.35 4.67
CA ASN A 130 -15.09 0.17 5.68
C ASN A 130 -14.91 1.67 5.98
N ARG A 131 -13.78 2.27 5.62
CA ARG A 131 -13.43 3.63 6.09
C ARG A 131 -12.96 4.60 5.00
N ALA A 132 -12.40 4.12 3.91
CA ALA A 132 -11.71 5.01 2.99
C ALA A 132 -12.61 5.82 2.07
N CYS A 133 -13.73 5.25 1.61
CA CYS A 133 -14.57 5.92 0.61
C CYS A 133 -16.01 5.38 0.58
N THR A 134 -16.97 6.27 0.50
CA THR A 134 -18.39 5.93 0.36
C THR A 134 -18.76 5.48 -1.06
N ASN A 135 -17.97 5.84 -2.08
CA ASN A 135 -18.28 5.61 -3.50
C ASN A 135 -17.33 4.62 -4.20
N VAL A 136 -16.50 3.89 -3.45
CA VAL A 136 -15.62 2.88 -4.03
C VAL A 136 -16.43 1.63 -4.36
N ARG A 137 -16.27 1.13 -5.60
CA ARG A 137 -16.95 -0.06 -6.12
C ARG A 137 -15.99 -1.22 -6.40
N LEU A 138 -14.68 -0.93 -6.47
CA LEU A 138 -13.66 -1.93 -6.73
C LEU A 138 -12.43 -1.63 -5.89
N LEU A 139 -11.94 -2.65 -5.21
CA LEU A 139 -10.63 -2.64 -4.54
C LEU A 139 -9.73 -3.65 -5.26
N ALA A 140 -8.56 -3.20 -5.65
CA ALA A 140 -7.53 -4.04 -6.24
C ALA A 140 -6.28 -4.03 -5.37
N PHE A 141 -5.74 -5.20 -5.09
CA PHE A 141 -4.49 -5.38 -4.35
C PHE A 141 -3.45 -6.01 -5.24
N SER A 142 -2.26 -5.42 -5.26
CA SER A 142 -1.14 -5.88 -6.06
C SER A 142 -0.22 -6.79 -5.27
N ASN A 143 0.27 -7.84 -5.93
CA ASN A 143 1.33 -8.69 -5.43
C ASN A 143 2.59 -8.56 -6.31
N ALA A 144 2.68 -7.46 -7.06
CA ALA A 144 3.65 -7.29 -8.13
C ALA A 144 5.10 -7.08 -7.64
N ASN A 145 5.31 -6.80 -6.37
CA ASN A 145 6.63 -6.41 -5.86
C ASN A 145 7.49 -7.58 -5.38
N THR A 146 6.92 -8.80 -5.31
CA THR A 146 7.62 -9.99 -4.83
C THR A 146 7.34 -11.20 -5.70
N LEU A 147 8.34 -12.07 -5.81
CA LEU A 147 8.21 -13.38 -6.46
C LEU A 147 7.57 -14.38 -5.47
N ASN A 148 6.70 -15.27 -5.97
CA ASN A 148 6.16 -16.43 -5.22
C ASN A 148 5.42 -16.13 -3.91
N ASN A 149 4.64 -15.07 -3.84
CA ASN A 149 3.94 -14.73 -2.62
C ASN A 149 2.60 -15.48 -2.43
N LYS A 150 2.67 -16.82 -2.39
CA LYS A 150 1.51 -17.69 -2.14
C LYS A 150 0.75 -17.36 -0.86
N MET A 151 1.43 -16.82 0.14
CA MET A 151 0.80 -16.44 1.40
C MET A 151 -0.14 -15.25 1.21
N LEU A 152 0.25 -14.24 0.42
CA LEU A 152 -0.61 -13.10 0.09
C LEU A 152 -1.77 -13.53 -0.80
N GLU A 153 -1.53 -14.31 -1.84
CA GLU A 153 -2.57 -14.87 -2.69
C GLU A 153 -3.62 -15.63 -1.86
N ASN A 154 -3.18 -16.54 -0.98
CA ASN A 154 -4.08 -17.24 -0.06
C ASN A 154 -4.84 -16.28 0.87
N THR A 155 -4.20 -15.23 1.35
CA THR A 155 -4.85 -14.24 2.21
C THR A 155 -5.97 -13.53 1.47
N TYR A 156 -5.70 -13.00 0.28
CA TYR A 156 -6.70 -12.29 -0.49
C TYR A 156 -7.80 -13.22 -1.02
N GLU A 157 -7.46 -14.33 -1.63
CA GLU A 157 -8.45 -15.22 -2.24
C GLU A 157 -9.26 -16.01 -1.21
N LYS A 158 -8.60 -16.70 -0.27
CA LYS A 158 -9.27 -17.64 0.63
C LYS A 158 -9.83 -17.00 1.89
N HIS A 159 -9.15 -15.97 2.40
CA HIS A 159 -9.55 -15.36 3.67
C HIS A 159 -10.35 -14.07 3.49
N LEU A 160 -10.14 -13.34 2.41
CA LEU A 160 -10.80 -12.06 2.14
C LEU A 160 -11.77 -12.11 0.96
N GLY A 161 -11.81 -13.21 0.19
CA GLY A 161 -12.78 -13.41 -0.89
C GLY A 161 -12.53 -12.59 -2.16
N TYR A 162 -11.30 -12.12 -2.38
CA TYR A 162 -10.93 -11.41 -3.61
C TYR A 162 -10.71 -12.38 -4.76
N SER A 163 -11.10 -11.97 -5.97
CA SER A 163 -10.76 -12.69 -7.20
C SER A 163 -9.40 -12.22 -7.71
N SER A 164 -8.55 -13.16 -8.15
CA SER A 164 -7.24 -12.84 -8.70
C SER A 164 -7.25 -12.66 -10.21
N TYR A 165 -6.34 -11.84 -10.70
CA TYR A 165 -5.94 -11.79 -12.11
C TYR A 165 -4.41 -11.76 -12.19
N LYS A 166 -3.85 -12.16 -13.33
CA LYS A 166 -2.40 -12.23 -13.52
C LYS A 166 -1.92 -11.16 -14.48
N THR A 167 -0.88 -10.46 -14.09
CA THR A 167 -0.15 -9.55 -14.98
C THR A 167 1.16 -10.20 -15.39
N PHE A 168 1.47 -10.13 -16.68
CA PHE A 168 2.72 -10.63 -17.26
C PHE A 168 3.57 -9.45 -17.70
N TYR A 169 4.87 -9.53 -17.48
CA TYR A 169 5.83 -8.54 -17.96
C TYR A 169 7.02 -9.22 -18.64
N LYS A 170 7.66 -8.50 -19.54
CA LYS A 170 8.91 -8.89 -20.18
C LYS A 170 9.82 -7.66 -20.27
N GLU A 171 11.05 -7.79 -19.82
CA GLU A 171 12.09 -6.79 -20.06
C GLU A 171 12.57 -6.97 -21.51
N ILE A 172 12.65 -5.85 -22.25
CA ILE A 172 13.05 -5.80 -23.68
C ILE A 172 14.42 -5.14 -23.75
#